data_0c2337afc620f90858c2eb1b8ecd259f
#
_entry.id   0c2337afc620f90858c2eb1b8ecd259f
#
_cell.length_a   1.000
_cell.length_b   1.000
_cell.length_c   1.000
_cell.angle_alpha   90.00
_cell.angle_beta   90.00
_cell.angle_gamma   90.00
#
_symmetry.space_group_name_H-M   'P 1'
#
loop_
_entity.id
_entity.type
_entity.pdbx_description
1 polymer ?
#
loop_
_entity_poly.entity_id
_entity_poly.type
_entity_poly.pdbx_seq_one_letter_code
_entity_poly.pdbx_strand_id
1 'polypeptide(L)'
;MHPQVLIAGAGPTGLTLALDLARRDIPVRIIDQATEFFPGSRGDGIQPRTLEVFEDLGVLDAVLTAGSPTPVMRAYFGGEFAGQRRMADPVEPTPAIPYPNLWVLGQSRTEAILRDRRPHCPAAASSSSQRR
;
A
#
# COMPACT_ATOMS: atom_id res chain seq x y z
N MET A 1 -27.93 -2.09 2.39
CA MET A 1 -27.48 -0.83 1.78
C MET A 1 -26.84 -1.19 0.45
N HIS A 2 -27.28 -0.59 -0.65
CA HIS A 2 -26.69 -0.87 -1.97
C HIS A 2 -25.41 -0.07 -2.15
N PRO A 3 -24.33 -0.63 -2.73
CA PRO A 3 -23.11 0.11 -2.99
C PRO A 3 -23.40 1.18 -4.08
N GLN A 4 -22.88 2.39 -3.87
CA GLN A 4 -22.95 3.46 -4.87
C GLN A 4 -21.79 3.39 -5.86
N VAL A 5 -20.66 2.81 -5.43
CA VAL A 5 -19.46 2.66 -6.24
C VAL A 5 -19.00 1.20 -6.23
N LEU A 6 -18.72 0.66 -7.41
CA LEU A 6 -18.09 -0.63 -7.61
C LEU A 6 -16.66 -0.43 -8.08
N ILE A 7 -15.70 -0.98 -7.34
CA ILE A 7 -14.28 -0.94 -7.68
C ILE A 7 -13.87 -2.33 -8.19
N ALA A 8 -13.34 -2.40 -9.40
CA ALA A 8 -12.78 -3.63 -9.97
C ALA A 8 -11.26 -3.62 -9.81
N GLY A 9 -10.75 -4.51 -8.97
CA GLY A 9 -9.35 -4.65 -8.59
C GLY A 9 -9.09 -4.22 -7.15
N ALA A 10 -8.57 -5.16 -6.35
CA ALA A 10 -8.20 -4.97 -4.94
C ALA A 10 -6.68 -4.79 -4.75
N GLY A 11 -6.00 -4.24 -5.75
CA GLY A 11 -4.62 -3.80 -5.66
C GLY A 11 -4.49 -2.44 -4.94
N PRO A 12 -3.27 -1.86 -4.86
CA PRO A 12 -3.01 -0.63 -4.12
C PRO A 12 -3.95 0.52 -4.50
N THR A 13 -4.18 0.72 -5.79
CA THR A 13 -5.05 1.80 -6.30
C THR A 13 -6.51 1.62 -5.86
N GLY A 14 -7.06 0.41 -6.05
CA GLY A 14 -8.45 0.13 -5.68
C GLY A 14 -8.67 0.18 -4.19
N LEU A 15 -7.72 -0.29 -3.39
CA LEU A 15 -7.77 -0.23 -1.93
C LEU A 15 -7.69 1.21 -1.42
N THR A 16 -6.80 2.02 -1.99
CA THR A 16 -6.69 3.45 -1.67
C THR A 16 -7.99 4.19 -1.97
N LEU A 17 -8.57 3.98 -3.16
CA LEU A 17 -9.86 4.57 -3.53
C LEU A 17 -10.98 4.10 -2.57
N ALA A 18 -11.00 2.82 -2.23
CA ALA A 18 -12.00 2.29 -1.32
C ALA A 18 -11.93 2.94 0.08
N LEU A 19 -10.72 3.18 0.59
CA LEU A 19 -10.50 3.89 1.85
C LEU A 19 -10.96 5.34 1.77
N ASP A 20 -10.58 6.05 0.70
CA ASP A 20 -10.95 7.46 0.52
C ASP A 20 -12.46 7.66 0.40
N LEU A 21 -13.15 6.77 -0.31
CA LEU A 21 -14.61 6.79 -0.39
C LEU A 21 -15.27 6.44 0.94
N ALA A 22 -14.75 5.42 1.63
CA ALA A 22 -15.32 4.95 2.89
C ALA A 22 -15.24 6.02 4.01
N ARG A 23 -14.15 6.79 4.09
CA ARG A 23 -14.03 7.90 5.07
C ARG A 23 -14.97 9.08 4.77
N ARG A 24 -15.56 9.11 3.57
CA ARG A 24 -16.58 10.06 3.14
C ARG A 24 -18.01 9.52 3.24
N ASP A 25 -18.17 8.37 3.92
CA ASP A 25 -19.46 7.67 4.07
C ASP A 25 -20.10 7.25 2.73
N ILE A 26 -19.29 7.09 1.67
CA ILE A 26 -19.76 6.62 0.36
C ILE A 26 -19.71 5.09 0.35
N PRO A 27 -20.87 4.40 0.22
CA PRO A 27 -20.91 2.94 0.18
C PRO A 27 -20.20 2.38 -1.05
N VAL A 28 -19.14 1.62 -0.82
CA VAL A 28 -18.30 1.05 -1.88
C VAL A 28 -18.26 -0.47 -1.80
N ARG A 29 -18.26 -1.12 -2.95
CA ARG A 29 -17.97 -2.54 -3.10
C ARG A 29 -16.72 -2.70 -3.95
N ILE A 30 -15.76 -3.48 -3.45
CA ILE A 30 -14.54 -3.84 -4.19
C ILE A 30 -14.60 -5.31 -4.57
N ILE A 31 -14.25 -5.63 -5.79
CA ILE A 31 -14.16 -6.98 -6.33
C ILE A 31 -12.78 -7.19 -6.97
N ASP A 32 -12.30 -8.42 -6.95
CA ASP A 32 -11.08 -8.82 -7.65
C ASP A 32 -11.30 -10.18 -8.32
N GLN A 33 -10.62 -10.41 -9.44
CA GLN A 33 -10.62 -11.71 -10.12
C GLN A 33 -9.72 -12.73 -9.42
N ALA A 34 -8.73 -12.27 -8.65
CA ALA A 34 -7.83 -13.14 -7.91
C ALA A 34 -8.57 -13.79 -6.74
N THR A 35 -8.39 -15.10 -6.56
CA THR A 35 -8.94 -15.87 -5.44
C THR A 35 -8.10 -15.73 -4.17
N GLU A 36 -6.84 -15.35 -4.33
CA GLU A 36 -5.87 -15.15 -3.26
C GLU A 36 -5.12 -13.85 -3.44
N PHE A 37 -4.65 -13.28 -2.32
CA PHE A 37 -3.81 -12.09 -2.37
C PHE A 37 -2.42 -12.45 -2.88
N PHE A 38 -1.91 -11.63 -3.80
CA PHE A 38 -0.58 -11.83 -4.36
C PHE A 38 0.50 -11.69 -3.26
N PRO A 39 1.30 -12.73 -2.99
CA PRO A 39 2.28 -12.72 -1.90
C PRO A 39 3.60 -12.01 -2.28
N GLY A 40 3.77 -11.68 -3.55
CA GLY A 40 4.97 -11.04 -4.07
C GLY A 40 4.91 -9.52 -4.09
N SER A 41 5.89 -8.90 -4.75
CA SER A 41 5.93 -7.47 -5.00
C SER A 41 6.26 -7.19 -6.45
N ARG A 42 5.60 -6.17 -7.02
CA ARG A 42 5.91 -5.58 -8.33
C ARG A 42 6.44 -4.16 -8.18
N GLY A 43 6.54 -3.68 -6.94
CA GLY A 43 7.05 -2.37 -6.60
C GLY A 43 7.19 -2.24 -5.10
N ASP A 44 8.36 -1.77 -4.67
CA ASP A 44 8.70 -1.67 -3.25
C ASP A 44 8.90 -0.22 -2.82
N GLY A 45 9.04 0.72 -3.77
CA GLY A 45 9.28 2.13 -3.48
C GLY A 45 7.99 2.91 -3.29
N ILE A 46 7.85 3.56 -2.14
CA ILE A 46 6.77 4.49 -1.84
C ILE A 46 7.32 5.90 -1.93
N GLN A 47 6.77 6.68 -2.86
CA GLN A 47 7.19 8.06 -3.10
C GLN A 47 6.74 9.00 -1.99
N PRO A 48 7.44 10.13 -1.77
CA PRO A 48 7.07 11.15 -0.78
C PRO A 48 5.59 11.54 -0.83
N ARG A 49 5.06 11.84 -2.00
CA ARG A 49 3.64 12.20 -2.15
C ARG A 49 2.68 11.09 -1.73
N THR A 50 3.07 9.82 -1.92
CA THR A 50 2.26 8.69 -1.47
C THR A 50 2.23 8.58 0.05
N LEU A 51 3.33 8.92 0.73
CA LEU A 51 3.38 8.97 2.19
C LEU A 51 2.43 10.04 2.75
N GLU A 52 2.35 11.22 2.13
CA GLU A 52 1.37 12.26 2.50
C GLU A 52 -0.09 11.77 2.32
N VAL A 53 -0.37 11.06 1.23
CA VAL A 53 -1.68 10.43 1.02
C VAL A 53 -1.96 9.38 2.09
N PHE A 54 -0.97 8.58 2.48
CA PHE A 54 -1.12 7.57 3.53
C PHE A 54 -1.31 8.19 4.92
N GLU A 55 -0.71 9.36 5.17
CA GLU A 55 -1.02 10.15 6.38
C GLU A 55 -2.48 10.57 6.40
N ASP A 56 -2.96 11.17 5.31
CA ASP A 56 -4.35 11.61 5.17
C ASP A 56 -5.34 10.44 5.30
N LEU A 57 -4.99 9.25 4.83
CA LEU A 57 -5.79 8.02 5.00
C LEU A 57 -5.64 7.38 6.39
N GLY A 58 -4.73 7.85 7.23
CA GLY A 58 -4.47 7.33 8.57
C GLY A 58 -3.80 5.95 8.59
N VAL A 59 -3.02 5.61 7.56
CA VAL A 59 -2.26 4.35 7.47
C VAL A 59 -0.74 4.55 7.53
N LEU A 60 -0.27 5.79 7.59
CA LEU A 60 1.15 6.12 7.50
C LEU A 60 1.99 5.44 8.58
N ASP A 61 1.56 5.47 9.85
CA ASP A 61 2.32 4.88 10.96
C ASP A 61 2.57 3.37 10.76
N ALA A 62 1.57 2.66 10.25
CA ALA A 62 1.70 1.24 9.93
C ALA A 62 2.68 1.01 8.77
N VAL A 63 2.67 1.88 7.76
CA VAL A 63 3.58 1.83 6.62
C VAL A 63 5.02 2.12 7.05
N LEU A 64 5.24 3.15 7.86
CA LEU A 64 6.57 3.50 8.36
C LEU A 64 7.13 2.42 9.28
N THR A 65 6.29 1.81 10.11
CA THR A 65 6.70 0.71 11.01
C THR A 65 7.05 -0.56 10.23
N ALA A 66 6.33 -0.87 9.16
CA ALA A 66 6.51 -2.09 8.39
C ALA A 66 7.62 -2.01 7.32
N GLY A 67 7.98 -0.79 6.90
CA GLY A 67 8.96 -0.54 5.86
C GLY A 67 10.29 -0.02 6.39
N SER A 68 11.12 0.50 5.50
CA SER A 68 12.43 1.06 5.84
C SER A 68 12.81 2.20 4.89
N PRO A 69 13.76 3.06 5.29
CA PRO A 69 14.41 3.98 4.36
C PRO A 69 15.11 3.22 3.22
N THR A 70 15.43 3.92 2.14
CA THR A 70 16.19 3.34 1.03
C THR A 70 17.51 2.74 1.51
N PRO A 71 17.79 1.47 1.15
CA PRO A 71 19.01 0.80 1.58
C PRO A 71 20.24 1.37 0.86
N VAL A 72 21.40 1.18 1.48
CA VAL A 72 22.68 1.37 0.81
C VAL A 72 22.96 0.17 -0.07
N MET A 73 23.08 0.40 -1.38
CA MET A 73 23.49 -0.62 -2.33
C MET A 73 25.01 -0.83 -2.27
N ARG A 74 25.44 -2.07 -2.23
CA ARG A 74 26.87 -2.45 -2.28
C ARG A 74 27.14 -3.21 -3.56
N ALA A 75 28.20 -2.83 -4.26
CA ALA A 75 28.67 -3.47 -5.47
C ALA A 75 29.88 -4.38 -5.16
N TYR A 76 29.88 -5.56 -5.77
CA TYR A 76 30.97 -6.52 -5.69
C TYR A 76 31.33 -6.96 -7.11
N PHE A 77 32.62 -7.06 -7.43
CA PHE A 77 33.11 -7.61 -8.67
C PHE A 77 34.11 -8.74 -8.38
N GLY A 78 33.89 -9.91 -8.96
CA GLY A 78 34.71 -11.07 -8.69
C GLY A 78 34.77 -11.52 -7.23
N GLY A 79 33.73 -11.16 -6.43
CA GLY A 79 33.68 -11.44 -4.99
C GLY A 79 34.31 -10.34 -4.12
N GLU A 80 34.98 -9.35 -4.71
CA GLU A 80 35.60 -8.25 -3.98
C GLU A 80 34.69 -7.03 -3.91
N PHE A 81 34.69 -6.35 -2.75
CA PHE A 81 33.93 -5.13 -2.54
C PHE A 81 34.45 -4.00 -3.44
N ALA A 82 33.60 -3.48 -4.30
CA ALA A 82 33.95 -2.42 -5.25
C ALA A 82 33.45 -1.03 -4.84
N GLY A 83 32.46 -0.96 -3.97
CA GLY A 83 31.94 0.31 -3.49
C GLY A 83 30.51 0.23 -2.98
N GLN A 84 30.01 1.34 -2.46
CA GLN A 84 28.61 1.46 -2.03
C GLN A 84 28.01 2.78 -2.48
N ARG A 85 26.69 2.78 -2.71
CA ARG A 85 25.95 3.95 -3.16
C ARG A 85 24.54 3.96 -2.54
N ARG A 86 24.04 5.12 -2.15
CA ARG A 86 22.62 5.34 -1.88
C ARG A 86 21.89 5.69 -3.19
N MET A 87 20.61 5.34 -3.27
CA MET A 87 19.78 5.76 -4.42
C MET A 87 19.56 7.27 -4.42
N ALA A 88 19.42 7.85 -3.22
CA ALA A 88 19.35 9.29 -2.99
C ALA A 88 19.92 9.61 -1.62
N ASP A 89 20.48 10.80 -1.45
CA ASP A 89 20.89 11.29 -0.14
C ASP A 89 19.63 11.64 0.69
N PRO A 90 19.61 11.31 1.97
CA PRO A 90 18.50 11.68 2.84
C PRO A 90 18.33 13.19 2.91
N VAL A 91 17.08 13.63 2.82
CA VAL A 91 16.68 15.04 2.97
C VAL A 91 15.96 15.20 4.29
N GLU A 92 16.29 16.25 5.03
CA GLU A 92 15.61 16.54 6.29
C GLU A 92 14.16 17.00 6.07
N PRO A 93 13.20 16.50 6.85
CA PRO A 93 11.82 16.95 6.79
C PRO A 93 11.68 18.44 7.10
N THR A 94 10.73 19.07 6.44
CA THR A 94 10.30 20.44 6.76
C THR A 94 8.79 20.49 6.94
N PRO A 95 8.22 21.53 7.58
CA PRO A 95 6.77 21.64 7.70
C PRO A 95 6.02 21.64 6.35
N ALA A 96 6.67 22.12 5.29
CA ALA A 96 6.09 22.11 3.94
C ALA A 96 6.29 20.80 3.19
N ILE A 97 7.31 20.00 3.57
CA ILE A 97 7.63 18.70 2.96
C ILE A 97 7.94 17.73 4.11
N PRO A 98 6.90 17.17 4.75
CA PRO A 98 7.07 16.35 5.96
C PRO A 98 7.71 14.98 5.67
N TYR A 99 7.58 14.47 4.45
CA TYR A 99 8.10 13.15 4.04
C TYR A 99 8.94 13.27 2.76
N PRO A 100 10.15 13.87 2.82
CA PRO A 100 10.92 14.16 1.60
C PRO A 100 11.60 12.93 0.99
N ASN A 101 11.66 11.81 1.71
CA ASN A 101 12.44 10.64 1.32
C ASN A 101 11.56 9.49 0.82
N LEU A 102 12.10 8.74 -0.14
CA LEU A 102 11.53 7.48 -0.58
C LEU A 102 11.53 6.47 0.59
N TRP A 103 10.44 5.72 0.73
CA TRP A 103 10.30 4.62 1.68
C TRP A 103 10.20 3.29 0.97
N VAL A 104 10.73 2.23 1.54
CA VAL A 104 10.71 0.89 0.93
C VAL A 104 9.80 -0.02 1.72
N LEU A 105 8.76 -0.51 1.07
CA LEU A 105 7.81 -1.48 1.60
C LEU A 105 7.22 -2.29 0.45
N GLY A 106 7.32 -3.61 0.51
CA GLY A 106 6.79 -4.50 -0.51
C GLY A 106 5.29 -4.32 -0.75
N GLN A 107 4.86 -4.38 -2.00
CA GLN A 107 3.47 -4.15 -2.42
C GLN A 107 2.47 -4.99 -1.63
N SER A 108 2.73 -6.28 -1.43
CA SER A 108 1.84 -7.17 -0.69
C SER A 108 1.60 -6.70 0.75
N ARG A 109 2.63 -6.14 1.39
CA ARG A 109 2.53 -5.60 2.75
C ARG A 109 1.75 -4.28 2.76
N THR A 110 1.99 -3.41 1.77
CA THR A 110 1.21 -2.18 1.58
C THR A 110 -0.27 -2.48 1.41
N GLU A 111 -0.60 -3.44 0.55
CA GLU A 111 -1.98 -3.88 0.33
C GLU A 111 -2.61 -4.48 1.60
N ALA A 112 -1.86 -5.24 2.39
CA ALA A 112 -2.35 -5.78 3.66
C ALA A 112 -2.73 -4.64 4.63
N ILE A 113 -1.86 -3.63 4.80
CA ILE A 113 -2.13 -2.47 5.64
C ILE A 113 -3.39 -1.72 5.17
N LEU A 114 -3.53 -1.50 3.86
CA LEU A 114 -4.70 -0.84 3.30
C LEU A 114 -5.99 -1.65 3.51
N ARG A 115 -5.93 -2.99 3.41
CA ARG A 115 -7.07 -3.86 3.69
C ARG A 115 -7.50 -3.84 5.16
N ASP A 116 -6.53 -3.89 6.06
CA ASP A 116 -6.79 -3.93 7.50
C ASP A 116 -7.44 -2.63 8.00
N ARG A 117 -7.15 -1.51 7.35
CA ARG A 117 -7.72 -0.19 7.70
C ARG A 117 -9.15 0.00 7.20
N ARG A 118 -9.65 -0.83 6.27
CA ARG A 118 -11.02 -0.65 5.76
C ARG A 118 -12.05 -0.65 6.89
N PRO A 119 -12.97 0.32 6.94
CA PRO A 119 -14.14 0.22 7.81
C PRO A 119 -14.85 -1.10 7.49
N HIS A 120 -15.26 -1.82 8.50
CA HIS A 120 -15.89 -3.14 8.38
C HIS A 120 -17.15 -3.04 7.51
N CYS A 121 -16.99 -3.37 6.22
CA CYS A 121 -18.15 -3.69 5.39
C CYS A 121 -18.52 -5.13 5.73
N PRO A 122 -19.72 -5.43 6.23
CA PRO A 122 -20.08 -6.81 6.55
C PRO A 122 -19.88 -7.65 5.29
N ALA A 123 -19.12 -8.74 5.44
CA ALA A 123 -18.88 -9.70 4.38
C ALA A 123 -20.23 -10.13 3.77
N ALA A 124 -20.37 -9.95 2.46
CA ALA A 124 -21.49 -10.55 1.76
C ALA A 124 -21.41 -12.06 1.99
N ALA A 125 -22.42 -12.61 2.66
CA ALA A 125 -22.53 -14.03 2.89
C ALA A 125 -22.34 -14.76 1.55
N SER A 126 -21.34 -15.65 1.50
CA SER A 126 -21.18 -16.58 0.40
C SER A 126 -22.45 -17.41 0.28
N SER A 127 -23.30 -17.07 -0.68
CA SER A 127 -24.42 -17.94 -1.04
C SER A 127 -23.83 -19.16 -1.74
N SER A 128 -23.56 -20.20 -0.96
CA SER A 128 -23.40 -21.54 -1.49
C SER A 128 -24.73 -21.95 -2.10
N SER A 129 -24.90 -21.77 -3.41
CA SER A 129 -26.01 -22.32 -4.14
C SER A 129 -25.82 -23.83 -4.25
N GLN A 130 -26.50 -24.55 -3.39
CA GLN A 130 -26.83 -25.94 -3.65
C GLN A 130 -27.57 -26.01 -5.01
N ARG A 131 -26.92 -26.62 -6.01
CA ARG A 131 -27.63 -27.17 -7.16
C ARG A 131 -27.84 -28.67 -6.90
N ARG A 132 -29.09 -29.04 -6.77
CA ARG A 132 -29.56 -30.41 -7.04
C ARG A 132 -29.70 -30.61 -8.55
#